data_1ddf6352013ee7ba05d4cb3411b28a29
#
_entry.id   1ddf6352013ee7ba05d4cb3411b28a29
#
_cell.length_a   1.000
_cell.length_b   1.000
_cell.length_c   1.000
_cell.angle_alpha   90.00
_cell.angle_beta   90.00
_cell.angle_gamma   90.00
#
_symmetry.space_group_name_H-M   'P 1'
#
loop_
_entity.id
_entity.type
_entity.pdbx_description
1 polymer ?
#
loop_
_entity_poly.entity_id
_entity_poly.type
_entity_poly.pdbx_seq_one_letter_code
_entity_poly.pdbx_strand_id
1 'polypeptide(L)'
;MTATIRTRRLEADADLLAVGGRDGFVFLHDGHGLAGRGVAGRIALPGPWPDAVELAARELAAMDVDDELGRPGSGVVAFAALPFERDASAELIIPEVVVGRSRDGTRWITTVGDHDADAEALPRPPLPEPSRHELVAERPPEAWAEAVADAAKRIRAGELDKVVLARELEIRTDAPIDRGVVLDRLARAFPSSMVYAVEGFVGASPELLVGRTGDVVRAQPMAGTTPRTGDPTRDVQLAAALLASPKDRQEHQFTIDAVHDGLLPWCSYLDAGTEPEVFSVANVQHLASTVEGRLSHPPVSVLQLVAGLHPTPAVGGQPTDEALRLLRAIEGRDRGPYAGPVGWVDGAGNGRFAVGLRGAELDGTAARVMSGVGVVADSDPAAELAETRAKLRAILGALVSP
;
A
#
# COMPACT_ATOMS: atom_id res chain seq x y z
N MET A 1 -26.99 -17.07 14.26
CA MET A 1 -26.12 -17.03 15.46
C MET A 1 -25.00 -16.07 15.11
N THR A 2 -24.89 -14.94 15.80
CA THR A 2 -23.75 -14.05 15.67
C THR A 2 -22.50 -14.75 16.21
N ALA A 3 -21.50 -14.94 15.38
CA ALA A 3 -20.23 -15.56 15.83
C ALA A 3 -19.60 -14.69 16.92
N THR A 4 -19.20 -15.29 18.04
CA THR A 4 -18.52 -14.56 19.12
C THR A 4 -17.13 -14.17 18.68
N ILE A 5 -16.76 -12.90 18.80
CA ILE A 5 -15.42 -12.41 18.54
C ILE A 5 -14.72 -12.22 19.87
N ARG A 6 -13.54 -12.84 20.03
CA ARG A 6 -12.78 -12.77 21.29
C ARG A 6 -11.34 -12.38 21.06
N THR A 7 -10.86 -11.40 21.83
CA THR A 7 -9.45 -11.00 21.85
C THR A 7 -8.84 -11.29 23.22
N ARG A 8 -7.66 -11.93 23.20
CA ARG A 8 -6.90 -12.26 24.42
C ARG A 8 -5.44 -11.88 24.24
N ARG A 9 -4.78 -11.55 25.35
CA ARG A 9 -3.34 -11.35 25.38
C ARG A 9 -2.63 -12.64 24.99
N LEU A 10 -1.57 -12.50 24.19
CA LEU A 10 -0.71 -13.61 23.79
C LEU A 10 0.66 -13.47 24.46
N GLU A 11 1.04 -14.44 25.28
CA GLU A 11 2.34 -14.46 25.95
C GLU A 11 3.46 -14.97 25.04
N ALA A 12 3.14 -15.96 24.20
CA ALA A 12 4.09 -16.54 23.26
C ALA A 12 4.47 -15.54 22.15
N ASP A 13 5.70 -15.66 21.66
CA ASP A 13 6.08 -14.97 20.44
C ASP A 13 5.57 -15.73 19.22
N ALA A 14 4.93 -15.01 18.29
CA ALA A 14 4.42 -15.57 17.07
C ALA A 14 5.11 -14.90 15.87
N ASP A 15 5.54 -15.71 14.91
CA ASP A 15 6.00 -15.19 13.62
C ASP A 15 4.79 -14.75 12.79
N LEU A 16 4.59 -13.43 12.69
CA LEU A 16 3.45 -12.86 11.98
C LEU A 16 3.46 -13.19 10.48
N LEU A 17 4.63 -13.35 9.87
CA LEU A 17 4.71 -13.77 8.46
C LEU A 17 4.26 -15.23 8.32
N ALA A 18 4.61 -16.09 9.25
CA ALA A 18 4.16 -17.48 9.27
C ALA A 18 2.64 -17.59 9.57
N VAL A 19 2.08 -16.73 10.43
CA VAL A 19 0.62 -16.66 10.68
C VAL A 19 -0.13 -16.32 9.40
N GLY A 20 0.30 -15.30 8.66
CA GLY A 20 -0.29 -14.93 7.36
C GLY A 20 -0.07 -15.99 6.29
N GLY A 21 1.08 -16.65 6.33
CA GLY A 21 1.40 -17.79 5.47
C GLY A 21 1.13 -17.54 3.98
N ARG A 22 0.70 -18.61 3.26
CA ARG A 22 0.40 -18.53 1.83
C ARG A 22 -0.93 -17.88 1.50
N ASP A 23 -1.93 -18.06 2.37
CA ASP A 23 -3.33 -17.76 2.04
C ASP A 23 -3.97 -16.74 2.98
N GLY A 24 -3.24 -16.26 4.00
CA GLY A 24 -3.77 -15.31 4.98
C GLY A 24 -3.48 -13.86 4.62
N PHE A 25 -3.49 -13.00 5.62
CA PHE A 25 -3.39 -11.56 5.53
C PHE A 25 -2.20 -11.06 6.33
N VAL A 26 -1.50 -10.06 5.83
CA VAL A 26 -0.34 -9.46 6.50
C VAL A 26 -0.38 -7.96 6.30
N PHE A 27 -0.14 -7.20 7.36
CA PHE A 27 0.21 -5.79 7.28
C PHE A 27 1.19 -5.47 8.41
N LEU A 28 2.47 -5.40 8.08
CA LEU A 28 3.57 -5.22 9.02
C LEU A 28 4.41 -4.01 8.68
N HIS A 29 4.92 -3.33 9.72
CA HIS A 29 5.89 -2.26 9.59
C HIS A 29 6.88 -2.35 10.75
N ASP A 30 8.17 -2.41 10.48
CA ASP A 30 9.24 -2.58 11.49
C ASP A 30 8.98 -3.80 12.43
N GLY A 31 8.51 -4.91 11.88
CA GLY A 31 8.27 -6.15 12.63
C GLY A 31 7.04 -6.15 13.54
N HIS A 32 6.21 -5.09 13.52
CA HIS A 32 4.94 -5.01 14.25
C HIS A 32 3.77 -4.75 13.30
N GLY A 33 2.57 -5.08 13.72
CA GLY A 33 1.35 -4.98 12.92
C GLY A 33 0.44 -6.18 13.13
N LEU A 34 -0.26 -6.58 12.09
CA LEU A 34 -1.27 -7.62 12.12
C LEU A 34 -1.01 -8.69 11.07
N ALA A 35 -1.31 -9.94 11.43
CA ALA A 35 -1.42 -11.04 10.49
C ALA A 35 -2.69 -11.84 10.76
N GLY A 36 -3.38 -12.27 9.71
CA GLY A 36 -4.63 -13.00 9.81
C GLY A 36 -4.65 -14.26 8.95
N ARG A 37 -5.52 -15.22 9.29
CA ARG A 37 -5.75 -16.43 8.51
C ARG A 37 -7.20 -16.85 8.54
N GLY A 38 -7.62 -17.62 7.54
CA GLY A 38 -9.02 -17.98 7.32
C GLY A 38 -9.87 -16.78 6.91
N VAL A 39 -11.14 -17.00 6.62
CA VAL A 39 -12.11 -15.97 6.28
C VAL A 39 -13.39 -16.23 7.05
N ALA A 40 -13.66 -15.45 8.08
CA ALA A 40 -14.89 -15.52 8.88
C ALA A 40 -16.05 -14.77 8.22
N GLY A 41 -15.75 -13.71 7.47
CA GLY A 41 -16.76 -12.92 6.79
C GLY A 41 -16.17 -11.93 5.80
N ARG A 42 -17.07 -11.35 4.98
CA ARG A 42 -16.77 -10.30 4.01
C ARG A 42 -17.83 -9.22 4.12
N ILE A 43 -17.42 -7.96 4.10
CA ILE A 43 -18.31 -6.81 3.98
C ILE A 43 -18.12 -6.25 2.59
N ALA A 44 -19.18 -6.28 1.77
CA ALA A 44 -19.13 -5.77 0.41
C ALA A 44 -19.06 -4.25 0.38
N LEU A 45 -18.25 -3.73 -0.50
CA LEU A 45 -18.18 -2.33 -0.91
C LEU A 45 -18.62 -2.25 -2.37
N PRO A 46 -19.93 -2.14 -2.65
CA PRO A 46 -20.39 -1.99 -4.03
C PRO A 46 -19.82 -0.71 -4.66
N GLY A 47 -19.59 -0.76 -5.96
CA GLY A 47 -19.04 0.40 -6.68
C GLY A 47 -20.08 1.51 -6.88
N PRO A 48 -19.67 2.78 -6.76
CA PRO A 48 -18.32 3.27 -6.38
C PRO A 48 -17.97 2.92 -4.92
N TRP A 49 -16.85 2.19 -4.72
CA TRP A 49 -16.47 1.72 -3.38
C TRP A 49 -16.33 2.84 -2.32
N PRO A 50 -15.93 4.09 -2.66
CA PRO A 50 -15.84 5.14 -1.65
C PRO A 50 -17.19 5.53 -1.03
N ASP A 51 -18.28 5.32 -1.74
CA ASP A 51 -19.62 5.65 -1.25
C ASP A 51 -20.12 4.62 -0.21
N ALA A 52 -19.55 3.41 -0.24
CA ALA A 52 -19.92 2.31 0.65
C ALA A 52 -19.15 2.26 1.97
N VAL A 53 -18.02 3.00 2.11
CA VAL A 53 -17.11 2.87 3.25
C VAL A 53 -17.74 3.24 4.60
N GLU A 54 -18.67 4.20 4.63
CA GLU A 54 -19.32 4.60 5.88
C GLU A 54 -20.25 3.49 6.40
N LEU A 55 -21.02 2.88 5.50
CA LEU A 55 -21.89 1.77 5.86
C LEU A 55 -21.07 0.57 6.34
N ALA A 56 -20.01 0.22 5.63
CA ALA A 56 -19.11 -0.87 5.99
C ALA A 56 -18.42 -0.63 7.34
N ALA A 57 -18.00 0.60 7.63
CA ALA A 57 -17.42 0.95 8.93
C ALA A 57 -18.45 0.80 10.07
N ARG A 58 -19.72 1.18 9.83
CA ARG A 58 -20.81 0.98 10.82
C ARG A 58 -21.13 -0.50 11.03
N GLU A 59 -21.13 -1.30 9.97
CA GLU A 59 -21.33 -2.75 10.05
C GLU A 59 -20.23 -3.41 10.88
N LEU A 60 -18.98 -3.05 10.64
CA LEU A 60 -17.84 -3.55 11.43
C LEU A 60 -17.93 -3.12 12.91
N ALA A 61 -18.30 -1.86 13.17
CA ALA A 61 -18.44 -1.32 14.52
C ALA A 61 -19.62 -1.92 15.31
N ALA A 62 -20.64 -2.47 14.63
CA ALA A 62 -21.80 -3.07 15.25
C ALA A 62 -21.60 -4.52 15.68
N MET A 63 -20.46 -5.13 15.34
CA MET A 63 -20.13 -6.50 15.74
C MET A 63 -19.85 -6.59 17.24
N ASP A 64 -20.40 -7.63 17.90
CA ASP A 64 -20.19 -7.84 19.32
C ASP A 64 -18.83 -8.50 19.58
N VAL A 65 -18.01 -7.84 20.40
CA VAL A 65 -16.60 -8.22 20.62
C VAL A 65 -16.28 -8.25 22.11
N ASP A 66 -15.77 -9.37 22.58
CA ASP A 66 -15.14 -9.52 23.91
C ASP A 66 -13.63 -9.27 23.78
N ASP A 67 -13.21 -8.00 23.94
CA ASP A 67 -11.83 -7.55 23.80
C ASP A 67 -11.26 -7.08 25.14
N GLU A 68 -10.33 -7.86 25.70
CA GLU A 68 -9.67 -7.52 26.96
C GLU A 68 -8.58 -6.45 26.85
N LEU A 69 -8.17 -6.08 25.63
CA LEU A 69 -7.08 -5.13 25.41
C LEU A 69 -7.56 -3.72 25.06
N GLY A 70 -8.61 -3.59 24.25
CA GLY A 70 -9.16 -2.30 23.83
C GLY A 70 -8.16 -1.41 23.06
N ARG A 71 -7.31 -2.03 22.22
CA ARG A 71 -6.20 -1.35 21.51
C ARG A 71 -6.47 -1.29 20.01
N PRO A 72 -5.85 -0.34 19.28
CA PRO A 72 -5.90 -0.35 17.83
C PRO A 72 -5.43 -1.68 17.24
N GLY A 73 -6.27 -2.29 16.41
CA GLY A 73 -6.04 -3.59 15.80
C GLY A 73 -6.33 -4.79 16.70
N SER A 74 -6.85 -4.60 17.95
CA SER A 74 -7.51 -5.63 18.71
C SER A 74 -9.01 -5.64 18.41
N GLY A 75 -9.73 -6.67 18.85
CA GLY A 75 -11.14 -6.85 18.50
C GLY A 75 -11.32 -7.29 17.04
N VAL A 76 -12.46 -6.92 16.46
CA VAL A 76 -12.72 -7.23 15.05
C VAL A 76 -11.83 -6.39 14.14
N VAL A 77 -11.19 -7.04 13.18
CA VAL A 77 -10.33 -6.42 12.17
C VAL A 77 -10.74 -6.92 10.79
N ALA A 78 -10.75 -6.01 9.83
CA ALA A 78 -10.88 -6.36 8.42
C ALA A 78 -9.67 -5.87 7.64
N PHE A 79 -9.19 -6.68 6.69
CA PHE A 79 -8.16 -6.34 5.72
C PHE A 79 -8.80 -5.98 4.38
N ALA A 80 -8.14 -5.11 3.62
CA ALA A 80 -8.56 -4.77 2.27
C ALA A 80 -7.38 -4.43 1.37
N ALA A 81 -7.49 -4.81 0.09
CA ALA A 81 -6.74 -4.25 -1.02
C ALA A 81 -7.76 -3.61 -1.97
N LEU A 82 -7.97 -2.31 -1.81
CA LEU A 82 -8.98 -1.58 -2.56
C LEU A 82 -8.45 -1.29 -3.97
N PRO A 83 -9.30 -1.39 -5.01
CA PRO A 83 -8.86 -1.09 -6.36
C PRO A 83 -8.51 0.39 -6.54
N PHE A 84 -7.59 0.65 -7.48
CA PHE A 84 -7.25 2.01 -7.89
C PHE A 84 -8.47 2.75 -8.45
N GLU A 85 -9.26 2.06 -9.26
CA GLU A 85 -10.47 2.63 -9.84
C GLU A 85 -11.57 2.77 -8.78
N ARG A 86 -12.01 4.02 -8.55
CA ARG A 86 -13.03 4.33 -7.54
C ARG A 86 -14.42 3.77 -7.88
N ASP A 87 -14.71 3.61 -9.17
CA ASP A 87 -16.00 3.10 -9.65
C ASP A 87 -16.15 1.58 -9.50
N ALA A 88 -15.04 0.88 -9.20
CA ALA A 88 -15.05 -0.56 -8.97
C ALA A 88 -15.72 -0.93 -7.64
N SER A 89 -16.13 -2.19 -7.51
CA SER A 89 -16.50 -2.79 -6.23
C SER A 89 -15.27 -3.29 -5.49
N ALA A 90 -15.38 -3.40 -4.17
CA ALA A 90 -14.33 -3.91 -3.29
C ALA A 90 -14.93 -4.70 -2.13
N GLU A 91 -14.10 -5.26 -1.27
CA GLU A 91 -14.51 -5.99 -0.08
C GLU A 91 -13.58 -5.69 1.10
N LEU A 92 -14.14 -5.71 2.31
CA LEU A 92 -13.39 -5.85 3.55
C LEU A 92 -13.45 -7.32 3.98
N ILE A 93 -12.31 -7.90 4.30
CA ILE A 93 -12.20 -9.32 4.64
C ILE A 93 -11.88 -9.48 6.11
N ILE A 94 -12.75 -10.16 6.85
CA ILE A 94 -12.60 -10.44 8.28
C ILE A 94 -11.99 -11.82 8.42
N PRO A 95 -10.74 -11.95 8.94
CA PRO A 95 -10.14 -13.25 9.16
C PRO A 95 -10.80 -14.01 10.31
N GLU A 96 -10.69 -15.36 10.29
CA GLU A 96 -11.08 -16.22 11.43
C GLU A 96 -10.17 -16.02 12.63
N VAL A 97 -8.88 -15.80 12.38
CA VAL A 97 -7.86 -15.57 13.40
C VAL A 97 -7.01 -14.38 12.99
N VAL A 98 -6.78 -13.46 13.92
CA VAL A 98 -5.84 -12.34 13.77
C VAL A 98 -4.84 -12.38 14.92
N VAL A 99 -3.57 -12.34 14.62
CA VAL A 99 -2.49 -12.15 15.59
C VAL A 99 -1.90 -10.76 15.42
N GLY A 100 -1.80 -10.02 16.51
CA GLY A 100 -1.27 -8.67 16.51
C GLY A 100 -0.05 -8.52 17.41
N ARG A 101 0.84 -7.62 16.99
CA ARG A 101 1.99 -7.15 17.77
C ARG A 101 2.09 -5.64 17.65
N SER A 102 2.05 -4.94 18.77
CA SER A 102 2.25 -3.50 18.81
C SER A 102 3.73 -3.12 19.03
N ARG A 103 4.03 -1.85 18.84
CA ARG A 103 5.39 -1.30 18.99
C ARG A 103 5.98 -1.45 20.39
N ASP A 104 5.14 -1.43 21.42
CA ASP A 104 5.55 -1.65 22.82
C ASP A 104 5.74 -3.14 23.18
N GLY A 105 5.64 -4.03 22.18
CA GLY A 105 5.82 -5.47 22.36
C GLY A 105 4.58 -6.21 22.83
N THR A 106 3.46 -5.54 23.11
CA THR A 106 2.20 -6.21 23.46
C THR A 106 1.71 -7.06 22.29
N ARG A 107 1.32 -8.29 22.58
CA ARG A 107 0.82 -9.26 21.60
C ARG A 107 -0.59 -9.70 21.94
N TRP A 108 -1.37 -10.05 20.95
CA TRP A 108 -2.74 -10.56 21.13
C TRP A 108 -3.14 -11.50 20.01
N ILE A 109 -4.17 -12.28 20.30
CA ILE A 109 -4.87 -13.11 19.34
C ILE A 109 -6.35 -12.76 19.40
N THR A 110 -6.97 -12.56 18.24
CA THR A 110 -8.40 -12.40 18.07
C THR A 110 -8.93 -13.59 17.26
N THR A 111 -10.02 -14.19 17.73
CA THR A 111 -10.71 -15.30 17.05
C THR A 111 -12.17 -14.96 16.78
N VAL A 112 -12.71 -15.42 15.66
CA VAL A 112 -14.12 -15.30 15.29
C VAL A 112 -14.76 -16.68 15.30
N GLY A 113 -15.79 -16.89 16.14
CA GLY A 113 -16.41 -18.19 16.33
C GLY A 113 -15.76 -19.04 17.43
N ASP A 114 -16.13 -20.32 17.48
CA ASP A 114 -15.64 -21.28 18.50
C ASP A 114 -14.30 -21.92 18.07
N HIS A 115 -13.34 -21.11 17.67
CA HIS A 115 -12.00 -21.59 17.35
C HIS A 115 -11.12 -21.56 18.58
N ASP A 116 -10.67 -22.74 19.05
CA ASP A 116 -9.51 -22.87 19.93
C ASP A 116 -8.28 -22.59 19.06
N ALA A 117 -7.97 -21.31 18.88
CA ALA A 117 -6.91 -20.94 17.97
C ALA A 117 -5.59 -20.82 18.72
N ASP A 118 -4.71 -21.78 18.49
CA ASP A 118 -3.30 -21.58 18.76
C ASP A 118 -2.74 -20.51 17.82
N ALA A 119 -1.98 -19.58 18.37
CA ALA A 119 -1.25 -18.58 17.58
C ALA A 119 -0.18 -19.23 16.68
N GLU A 120 0.12 -20.48 16.90
CA GLU A 120 1.06 -21.25 16.11
C GLU A 120 0.44 -21.53 14.73
N ALA A 121 0.93 -20.82 13.74
CA ALA A 121 0.76 -21.25 12.36
C ALA A 121 1.49 -22.60 12.24
N LEU A 122 0.77 -23.64 11.85
CA LEU A 122 1.42 -24.90 11.46
C LEU A 122 2.38 -24.58 10.30
N PRO A 123 3.69 -24.77 10.50
CA PRO A 123 4.65 -24.49 9.44
C PRO A 123 4.35 -25.39 8.24
N ARG A 124 3.94 -24.78 7.15
CA ARG A 124 3.80 -25.48 5.88
C ARG A 124 5.18 -25.50 5.20
N PRO A 125 5.67 -26.65 4.72
CA PRO A 125 6.92 -26.67 3.98
C PRO A 125 6.80 -25.75 2.76
N PRO A 126 7.86 -25.01 2.41
CA PRO A 126 7.84 -24.15 1.24
C PRO A 126 7.56 -24.97 -0.04
N LEU A 127 6.90 -24.34 -1.00
CA LEU A 127 6.74 -24.96 -2.32
C LEU A 127 8.12 -25.07 -3.01
N PRO A 128 8.28 -26.02 -3.95
CA PRO A 128 9.46 -26.04 -4.80
C PRO A 128 9.63 -24.68 -5.48
N GLU A 129 10.83 -24.11 -5.43
CA GLU A 129 11.09 -22.85 -6.10
C GLU A 129 11.03 -23.04 -7.63
N PRO A 130 10.45 -22.07 -8.37
CA PRO A 130 10.47 -22.08 -9.82
C PRO A 130 11.91 -22.08 -10.34
N SER A 131 12.19 -22.93 -11.33
CA SER A 131 13.50 -23.02 -11.97
C SER A 131 13.61 -22.16 -13.24
N ARG A 132 12.47 -21.74 -13.79
CA ARG A 132 12.38 -20.90 -14.98
C ARG A 132 11.43 -19.75 -14.75
N HIS A 133 11.86 -18.58 -15.25
CA HIS A 133 11.09 -17.35 -15.20
C HIS A 133 11.09 -16.70 -16.57
N GLU A 134 9.92 -16.40 -17.09
CA GLU A 134 9.74 -15.62 -18.31
C GLU A 134 9.14 -14.26 -17.93
N LEU A 135 9.78 -13.18 -18.38
CA LEU A 135 9.26 -11.82 -18.21
C LEU A 135 8.63 -11.35 -19.52
N VAL A 136 7.35 -11.09 -19.49
CA VAL A 136 6.59 -10.61 -20.64
C VAL A 136 6.15 -9.16 -20.36
N ALA A 137 6.67 -8.22 -21.14
CA ALA A 137 6.17 -6.84 -21.10
C ALA A 137 4.87 -6.80 -21.89
N GLU A 138 3.82 -6.26 -21.28
CA GLU A 138 2.55 -6.07 -21.98
C GLU A 138 2.70 -5.13 -23.18
N ARG A 139 3.46 -4.05 -22.99
CA ARG A 139 3.74 -3.06 -24.02
C ARG A 139 5.26 -2.92 -24.21
N PRO A 140 5.75 -2.84 -25.46
CA PRO A 140 7.16 -2.58 -25.71
C PRO A 140 7.63 -1.31 -24.96
N PRO A 141 8.85 -1.32 -24.37
CA PRO A 141 9.37 -0.15 -23.65
C PRO A 141 9.39 1.12 -24.47
N GLU A 142 9.60 1.03 -25.79
CA GLU A 142 9.63 2.15 -26.73
C GLU A 142 8.25 2.79 -26.87
N ALA A 143 7.19 1.99 -27.00
CA ALA A 143 5.81 2.48 -27.09
C ALA A 143 5.35 3.14 -25.78
N TRP A 144 5.85 2.64 -24.62
CA TRP A 144 5.61 3.29 -23.34
C TRP A 144 6.35 4.63 -23.23
N ALA A 145 7.61 4.71 -23.70
CA ALA A 145 8.36 5.95 -23.73
C ALA A 145 7.71 7.02 -24.65
N GLU A 146 7.14 6.61 -25.79
CA GLU A 146 6.34 7.49 -26.66
C GLU A 146 5.11 8.04 -25.91
N ALA A 147 4.42 7.22 -25.11
CA ALA A 147 3.30 7.66 -24.29
C ALA A 147 3.71 8.69 -23.22
N VAL A 148 4.89 8.52 -22.60
CA VAL A 148 5.47 9.52 -21.69
C VAL A 148 5.75 10.84 -22.44
N ALA A 149 6.32 10.78 -23.65
CA ALA A 149 6.59 11.97 -24.46
C ALA A 149 5.30 12.72 -24.83
N ASP A 150 4.23 11.99 -25.18
CA ASP A 150 2.90 12.59 -25.48
C ASP A 150 2.30 13.25 -24.23
N ALA A 151 2.34 12.57 -23.08
CA ALA A 151 1.87 13.13 -21.83
C ALA A 151 2.63 14.41 -21.44
N ALA A 152 3.97 14.41 -21.53
CA ALA A 152 4.78 15.60 -21.26
C ALA A 152 4.47 16.77 -22.24
N LYS A 153 4.15 16.46 -23.51
CA LYS A 153 3.72 17.47 -24.48
C LYS A 153 2.37 18.10 -24.11
N ARG A 154 1.40 17.31 -23.65
CA ARG A 154 0.08 17.80 -23.19
C ARG A 154 0.21 18.65 -21.93
N ILE A 155 1.08 18.26 -21.02
CA ILE A 155 1.39 19.04 -19.81
C ILE A 155 2.00 20.41 -20.21
N ARG A 156 2.96 20.44 -21.14
CA ARG A 156 3.51 21.70 -21.69
C ARG A 156 2.47 22.57 -22.38
N ALA A 157 1.43 21.98 -22.94
CA ALA A 157 0.30 22.71 -23.53
C ALA A 157 -0.70 23.22 -22.48
N GLY A 158 -0.50 22.92 -21.20
CA GLY A 158 -1.36 23.39 -20.10
C GLY A 158 -2.65 22.59 -19.92
N GLU A 159 -2.73 21.35 -20.46
CA GLU A 159 -3.90 20.50 -20.28
C GLU A 159 -4.00 19.95 -18.82
N LEU A 160 -2.87 19.74 -18.16
CA LEU A 160 -2.73 19.29 -16.78
C LEU A 160 -1.31 19.61 -16.27
N ASP A 161 -1.08 19.46 -14.96
CA ASP A 161 0.22 19.75 -14.34
C ASP A 161 1.10 18.50 -14.22
N LYS A 162 0.45 17.34 -13.95
CA LYS A 162 1.13 16.05 -13.71
C LYS A 162 0.21 14.88 -14.02
N VAL A 163 0.77 13.79 -14.54
CA VAL A 163 0.11 12.47 -14.61
C VAL A 163 1.08 11.38 -14.21
N VAL A 164 0.59 10.34 -13.52
CA VAL A 164 1.41 9.17 -13.20
C VAL A 164 1.08 8.05 -14.19
N LEU A 165 2.06 7.66 -15.00
CA LEU A 165 1.91 6.59 -15.98
C LEU A 165 2.58 5.31 -15.49
N ALA A 166 1.82 4.22 -15.46
CA ALA A 166 2.30 2.90 -15.09
C ALA A 166 2.57 2.03 -16.32
N ARG A 167 3.48 1.08 -16.12
CA ARG A 167 3.71 -0.05 -17.04
C ARG A 167 3.59 -1.36 -16.31
N GLU A 168 3.22 -2.39 -17.03
CA GLU A 168 3.01 -3.73 -16.52
C GLU A 168 4.02 -4.72 -17.08
N LEU A 169 4.41 -5.66 -16.23
CA LEU A 169 5.13 -6.88 -16.58
C LEU A 169 4.37 -8.07 -16.02
N GLU A 170 4.26 -9.13 -16.81
CA GLU A 170 3.84 -10.44 -16.35
C GLU A 170 5.07 -11.33 -16.18
N ILE A 171 5.14 -12.01 -15.06
CA ILE A 171 6.17 -13.03 -14.79
C ILE A 171 5.46 -14.37 -14.84
N ARG A 172 5.95 -15.28 -15.69
CA ARG A 172 5.47 -16.66 -15.79
C ARG A 172 6.55 -17.58 -15.27
N THR A 173 6.15 -18.56 -14.47
CA THR A 173 7.04 -19.53 -13.83
C THR A 173 6.63 -20.96 -14.17
N ASP A 174 7.58 -21.89 -14.07
CA ASP A 174 7.34 -23.32 -14.30
C ASP A 174 6.78 -24.06 -13.07
N ALA A 175 6.70 -23.40 -11.92
CA ALA A 175 6.09 -23.90 -10.69
C ALA A 175 5.34 -22.76 -9.96
N PRO A 176 4.38 -23.08 -9.09
CA PRO A 176 3.65 -22.05 -8.34
C PRO A 176 4.58 -21.17 -7.50
N ILE A 177 4.29 -19.87 -7.47
CA ILE A 177 5.03 -18.89 -6.67
C ILE A 177 4.58 -19.00 -5.21
N ASP A 178 5.52 -19.28 -4.31
CA ASP A 178 5.23 -19.32 -2.87
C ASP A 178 5.16 -17.93 -2.29
N ARG A 179 3.94 -17.46 -1.98
CA ARG A 179 3.69 -16.14 -1.40
C ARG A 179 4.42 -15.92 -0.07
N GLY A 180 4.54 -16.96 0.76
CA GLY A 180 5.26 -16.87 2.04
C GLY A 180 6.75 -16.57 1.84
N VAL A 181 7.37 -17.21 0.84
CA VAL A 181 8.77 -16.92 0.45
C VAL A 181 8.92 -15.50 -0.08
N VAL A 182 7.99 -15.05 -0.91
CA VAL A 182 8.00 -13.66 -1.42
C VAL A 182 7.90 -12.65 -0.27
N LEU A 183 7.00 -12.85 0.68
CA LEU A 183 6.82 -11.97 1.83
C LEU A 183 8.07 -11.94 2.74
N ASP A 184 8.69 -13.07 3.00
CA ASP A 184 9.92 -13.15 3.78
C ASP A 184 11.08 -12.39 3.10
N ARG A 185 11.24 -12.56 1.79
CA ARG A 185 12.22 -11.81 1.00
C ARG A 185 11.96 -10.30 1.02
N LEU A 186 10.70 -9.88 0.87
CA LEU A 186 10.31 -8.47 0.94
C LEU A 186 10.59 -7.88 2.32
N ALA A 187 10.23 -8.57 3.41
CA ALA A 187 10.45 -8.10 4.76
C ALA A 187 11.94 -7.92 5.08
N ARG A 188 12.79 -8.83 4.60
CA ARG A 188 14.25 -8.73 4.76
C ARG A 188 14.87 -7.62 3.91
N ALA A 189 14.42 -7.48 2.66
CA ALA A 189 14.99 -6.51 1.74
C ALA A 189 14.53 -5.07 2.02
N PHE A 190 13.32 -4.89 2.59
CA PHE A 190 12.67 -3.58 2.81
C PHE A 190 12.14 -3.44 4.24
N PRO A 191 13.00 -3.51 5.27
CA PRO A 191 12.57 -3.52 6.68
C PRO A 191 11.83 -2.24 7.10
N SER A 192 12.12 -1.11 6.48
CA SER A 192 11.45 0.18 6.75
C SER A 192 10.15 0.40 5.96
N SER A 193 9.75 -0.56 5.13
CA SER A 193 8.52 -0.49 4.35
C SER A 193 7.38 -1.25 5.05
N MET A 194 6.16 -0.91 4.69
CA MET A 194 4.98 -1.65 5.11
C MET A 194 4.84 -2.89 4.22
N VAL A 195 5.12 -4.06 4.77
CA VAL A 195 4.94 -5.36 4.11
C VAL A 195 3.49 -5.77 4.21
N TYR A 196 2.87 -6.09 3.10
CA TYR A 196 1.46 -6.44 3.05
C TYR A 196 1.18 -7.67 2.20
N ALA A 197 0.11 -8.37 2.57
CA ALA A 197 -0.53 -9.40 1.78
C ALA A 197 -2.04 -9.38 2.03
N VAL A 198 -2.81 -9.22 0.97
CA VAL A 198 -4.27 -9.34 1.00
C VAL A 198 -4.66 -10.11 -0.25
N GLU A 199 -5.22 -11.31 -0.07
CA GLU A 199 -5.50 -12.25 -1.15
C GLU A 199 -4.25 -12.51 -2.03
N GLY A 200 -4.33 -12.36 -3.34
CA GLY A 200 -3.18 -12.51 -4.25
C GLY A 200 -2.23 -11.30 -4.28
N PHE A 201 -2.60 -10.15 -3.70
CA PHE A 201 -1.79 -8.93 -3.76
C PHE A 201 -0.79 -8.86 -2.63
N VAL A 202 0.50 -8.83 -2.94
CA VAL A 202 1.62 -8.82 -2.00
C VAL A 202 2.61 -7.71 -2.34
N GLY A 203 3.26 -7.13 -1.33
CA GLY A 203 4.25 -6.09 -1.59
C GLY A 203 4.90 -5.51 -0.35
N ALA A 204 5.75 -4.49 -0.58
CA ALA A 204 6.42 -3.70 0.45
C ALA A 204 6.38 -2.21 0.11
N SER A 205 5.34 -1.52 0.57
CA SER A 205 5.13 -0.10 0.29
C SER A 205 5.89 0.80 1.25
N PRO A 206 6.62 1.81 0.77
CA PRO A 206 7.21 2.82 1.63
C PRO A 206 6.19 3.89 2.06
N GLU A 207 5.07 4.05 1.34
CA GLU A 207 4.17 5.20 1.45
C GLU A 207 2.93 4.88 2.29
N LEU A 208 2.80 5.60 3.43
CA LEU A 208 1.59 5.56 4.25
C LEU A 208 0.57 6.53 3.65
N LEU A 209 -0.51 5.99 3.07
CA LEU A 209 -1.63 6.81 2.61
C LEU A 209 -2.27 7.53 3.79
N VAL A 210 -2.73 6.75 4.78
CA VAL A 210 -3.27 7.29 6.04
C VAL A 210 -3.32 6.21 7.13
N GLY A 211 -3.08 6.63 8.36
CA GLY A 211 -3.31 5.85 9.58
C GLY A 211 -4.12 6.65 10.59
N ARG A 212 -5.01 5.96 11.30
CA ARG A 212 -5.76 6.51 12.42
C ARG A 212 -5.54 5.68 13.69
N THR A 213 -5.30 6.37 14.79
CA THR A 213 -5.19 5.78 16.13
C THR A 213 -5.94 6.68 17.11
N GLY A 214 -7.13 6.27 17.55
CA GLY A 214 -8.02 7.12 18.33
C GLY A 214 -8.46 8.36 17.52
N ASP A 215 -8.11 9.54 18.00
CA ASP A 215 -8.34 10.82 17.30
C ASP A 215 -7.13 11.33 16.51
N VAL A 216 -5.99 10.63 16.56
CA VAL A 216 -4.78 11.00 15.81
C VAL A 216 -4.86 10.42 14.41
N VAL A 217 -4.65 11.27 13.40
CA VAL A 217 -4.49 10.91 12.00
C VAL A 217 -3.07 11.22 11.55
N ARG A 218 -2.49 10.35 10.73
CA ARG A 218 -1.16 10.54 10.14
C ARG A 218 -1.14 10.04 8.70
N ALA A 219 -0.52 10.81 7.81
CA ALA A 219 -0.16 10.41 6.45
C ALA A 219 1.32 10.70 6.21
N GLN A 220 1.91 10.01 5.22
CA GLN A 220 3.30 10.26 4.83
C GLN A 220 3.40 10.23 3.31
N PRO A 221 2.95 11.33 2.65
CA PRO A 221 3.07 11.45 1.20
C PRO A 221 4.53 11.46 0.76
N MET A 222 4.79 10.82 -0.40
CA MET A 222 6.10 10.74 -1.01
C MET A 222 6.02 11.13 -2.48
N ALA A 223 6.94 12.00 -2.93
CA ALA A 223 7.13 12.32 -4.34
C ALA A 223 8.55 12.80 -4.59
N GLY A 224 8.97 12.87 -5.86
CA GLY A 224 10.37 13.06 -6.21
C GLY A 224 11.18 11.78 -5.95
N THR A 225 12.05 11.42 -6.88
CA THR A 225 12.78 10.14 -6.77
C THR A 225 14.22 10.29 -7.29
N THR A 226 15.17 9.73 -6.56
CA THR A 226 16.53 9.53 -7.06
C THR A 226 17.00 8.09 -6.78
N PRO A 227 17.83 7.49 -7.66
CA PRO A 227 18.31 6.13 -7.43
C PRO A 227 19.27 6.07 -6.23
N ARG A 228 19.30 4.90 -5.58
CA ARG A 228 20.37 4.50 -4.67
C ARG A 228 21.38 3.62 -5.38
N THR A 229 22.66 3.94 -5.25
CA THR A 229 23.76 3.25 -5.92
C THR A 229 24.41 2.19 -5.05
N GLY A 230 24.23 2.27 -3.72
CA GLY A 230 24.91 1.46 -2.73
C GLY A 230 26.28 2.03 -2.31
N ASP A 231 26.76 3.11 -2.97
CA ASP A 231 27.90 3.89 -2.53
C ASP A 231 27.42 5.00 -1.58
N PRO A 232 27.76 4.96 -0.27
CA PRO A 232 27.28 5.93 0.70
C PRO A 232 27.56 7.39 0.34
N THR A 233 28.73 7.67 -0.25
CA THR A 233 29.12 9.03 -0.64
C THR A 233 28.27 9.53 -1.80
N ARG A 234 28.07 8.68 -2.79
CA ARG A 234 27.23 9.00 -3.95
C ARG A 234 25.77 9.15 -3.56
N ASP A 235 25.28 8.28 -2.69
CA ASP A 235 23.89 8.29 -2.23
C ASP A 235 23.58 9.57 -1.43
N VAL A 236 24.51 10.06 -0.59
CA VAL A 236 24.38 11.35 0.10
C VAL A 236 24.36 12.53 -0.88
N GLN A 237 25.20 12.50 -1.94
CA GLN A 237 25.19 13.55 -2.98
C GLN A 237 23.87 13.58 -3.74
N LEU A 238 23.32 12.40 -4.09
CA LEU A 238 22.03 12.27 -4.77
C LEU A 238 20.89 12.75 -3.89
N ALA A 239 20.91 12.42 -2.59
CA ALA A 239 19.93 12.91 -1.61
C ALA A 239 19.94 14.44 -1.49
N ALA A 240 21.14 15.04 -1.40
CA ALA A 240 21.28 16.49 -1.34
C ALA A 240 20.81 17.18 -2.63
N ALA A 241 21.08 16.58 -3.79
CA ALA A 241 20.59 17.08 -5.07
C ALA A 241 19.05 17.01 -5.16
N LEU A 242 18.43 15.92 -4.68
CA LEU A 242 16.99 15.75 -4.62
C LEU A 242 16.33 16.82 -3.74
N LEU A 243 16.87 17.06 -2.53
CA LEU A 243 16.39 18.12 -1.62
C LEU A 243 16.52 19.52 -2.21
N ALA A 244 17.56 19.77 -3.00
CA ALA A 244 17.83 21.06 -3.63
C ALA A 244 17.07 21.26 -4.96
N SER A 245 16.45 20.21 -5.53
CA SER A 245 15.75 20.26 -6.82
C SER A 245 14.44 21.02 -6.72
N PRO A 246 14.28 22.18 -7.38
CA PRO A 246 13.00 22.91 -7.38
C PRO A 246 11.86 22.10 -8.02
N LYS A 247 12.16 21.31 -9.06
CA LYS A 247 11.21 20.43 -9.73
C LYS A 247 10.65 19.39 -8.76
N ASP A 248 11.55 18.64 -8.08
CA ASP A 248 11.14 17.56 -7.18
C ASP A 248 10.40 18.11 -5.94
N ARG A 249 10.83 19.28 -5.44
CA ARG A 249 10.12 19.97 -4.34
C ARG A 249 8.72 20.42 -4.76
N GLN A 250 8.55 20.94 -5.96
CA GLN A 250 7.24 21.34 -6.48
C GLN A 250 6.32 20.12 -6.65
N GLU A 251 6.84 19.03 -7.23
CA GLU A 251 6.10 17.77 -7.37
C GLU A 251 5.65 17.25 -5.99
N HIS A 252 6.54 17.29 -5.01
CA HIS A 252 6.25 16.87 -3.64
C HIS A 252 5.21 17.77 -2.97
N GLN A 253 5.29 19.10 -3.17
CA GLN A 253 4.34 20.05 -2.61
C GLN A 253 2.91 19.78 -3.09
N PHE A 254 2.69 19.50 -4.37
CA PHE A 254 1.36 19.10 -4.87
C PHE A 254 0.78 17.91 -4.11
N THR A 255 1.63 16.96 -3.73
CA THR A 255 1.17 15.78 -2.99
C THR A 255 0.86 16.11 -1.53
N ILE A 256 1.65 16.97 -0.88
CA ILE A 256 1.40 17.45 0.49
C ILE A 256 0.09 18.22 0.54
N ASP A 257 -0.09 19.18 -0.38
CA ASP A 257 -1.28 20.04 -0.44
C ASP A 257 -2.55 19.19 -0.63
N ALA A 258 -2.52 18.22 -1.54
CA ALA A 258 -3.66 17.33 -1.76
C ALA A 258 -3.99 16.47 -0.53
N VAL A 259 -2.99 15.97 0.20
CA VAL A 259 -3.21 15.21 1.44
C VAL A 259 -3.73 16.11 2.54
N HIS A 260 -3.17 17.32 2.68
CA HIS A 260 -3.64 18.32 3.64
C HIS A 260 -5.11 18.68 3.38
N ASP A 261 -5.45 19.06 2.15
CA ASP A 261 -6.79 19.47 1.77
C ASP A 261 -7.81 18.33 1.92
N GLY A 262 -7.40 17.10 1.62
CA GLY A 262 -8.22 15.90 1.78
C GLY A 262 -8.50 15.53 3.26
N LEU A 263 -7.58 15.85 4.17
CA LEU A 263 -7.74 15.60 5.61
C LEU A 263 -8.40 16.77 6.35
N LEU A 264 -8.24 18.00 5.87
CA LEU A 264 -8.70 19.21 6.52
C LEU A 264 -10.19 19.19 6.93
N PRO A 265 -11.14 18.68 6.12
CA PRO A 265 -12.56 18.63 6.50
C PRO A 265 -12.85 17.77 7.74
N TRP A 266 -11.96 16.84 8.06
CA TRP A 266 -12.12 15.86 9.14
C TRP A 266 -11.38 16.24 10.42
N CYS A 267 -10.47 17.21 10.34
CA CYS A 267 -9.54 17.55 11.41
C CYS A 267 -9.93 18.84 12.14
N SER A 268 -9.81 18.83 13.46
CA SER A 268 -9.84 20.04 14.30
C SER A 268 -8.47 20.74 14.36
N TYR A 269 -7.41 20.00 14.08
CA TYR A 269 -6.03 20.46 13.95
C TYR A 269 -5.31 19.60 12.92
N LEU A 270 -4.54 20.20 12.04
CA LEU A 270 -3.73 19.54 11.05
C LEU A 270 -2.43 20.30 10.84
N ASP A 271 -1.32 19.58 10.85
CA ASP A 271 0.02 20.09 10.61
C ASP A 271 0.68 19.28 9.49
N ALA A 272 1.24 19.99 8.53
CA ALA A 272 2.10 19.40 7.51
C ALA A 272 3.51 19.93 7.72
N GLY A 273 4.47 19.04 7.91
CA GLY A 273 5.87 19.42 8.12
C GLY A 273 6.36 20.38 7.00
N THR A 274 7.01 21.46 7.40
CA THR A 274 7.39 22.56 6.49
C THR A 274 8.51 22.21 5.52
N GLU A 275 9.35 21.23 5.87
CA GLU A 275 10.49 20.79 5.04
C GLU A 275 10.42 19.29 4.82
N PRO A 276 10.60 18.82 3.57
CA PRO A 276 10.66 17.40 3.28
C PRO A 276 11.96 16.78 3.78
N GLU A 277 11.90 15.51 4.15
CA GLU A 277 13.04 14.68 4.47
C GLU A 277 13.32 13.69 3.33
N VAL A 278 14.57 13.19 3.25
CA VAL A 278 14.90 12.11 2.32
C VAL A 278 14.59 10.76 2.98
N PHE A 279 13.63 10.07 2.45
CA PHE A 279 13.32 8.69 2.85
C PHE A 279 14.00 7.70 1.90
N SER A 280 14.90 6.89 2.46
CA SER A 280 15.67 5.90 1.70
C SER A 280 15.06 4.51 1.81
N VAL A 281 14.75 3.91 0.67
CA VAL A 281 14.48 2.47 0.54
C VAL A 281 15.68 1.78 -0.14
N ALA A 282 15.66 0.47 -0.27
CA ALA A 282 16.84 -0.28 -0.70
C ALA A 282 17.48 0.23 -2.01
N ASN A 283 16.69 0.65 -2.98
CA ASN A 283 17.15 0.98 -4.34
C ASN A 283 16.84 2.39 -4.83
N VAL A 284 16.08 3.17 -4.07
CA VAL A 284 15.70 4.56 -4.39
C VAL A 284 15.59 5.41 -3.13
N GLN A 285 15.62 6.73 -3.31
CA GLN A 285 15.35 7.73 -2.28
C GLN A 285 14.20 8.61 -2.76
N HIS A 286 13.33 9.02 -1.83
CA HIS A 286 12.18 9.88 -2.09
C HIS A 286 12.21 11.10 -1.17
N LEU A 287 11.59 12.19 -1.57
CA LEU A 287 11.14 13.20 -0.63
C LEU A 287 9.91 12.69 0.10
N ALA A 288 9.89 12.82 1.41
CA ALA A 288 8.78 12.44 2.28
C ALA A 288 8.47 13.56 3.25
N SER A 289 7.19 13.76 3.55
CA SER A 289 6.73 14.69 4.59
C SER A 289 5.72 13.99 5.48
N THR A 290 5.74 14.30 6.77
CA THR A 290 4.71 13.81 7.69
C THR A 290 3.59 14.85 7.77
N VAL A 291 2.34 14.40 7.53
CA VAL A 291 1.13 15.14 7.81
C VAL A 291 0.46 14.49 9.02
N GLU A 292 0.28 15.25 10.10
CA GLU A 292 -0.31 14.74 11.34
C GLU A 292 -1.38 15.67 11.85
N GLY A 293 -2.47 15.13 12.41
CA GLY A 293 -3.56 15.93 12.91
C GLY A 293 -4.41 15.24 13.97
N ARG A 294 -5.38 15.99 14.44
CA ARG A 294 -6.43 15.53 15.35
C ARG A 294 -7.77 15.59 14.65
N LEU A 295 -8.46 14.46 14.62
CA LEU A 295 -9.81 14.38 14.06
C LEU A 295 -10.81 15.16 14.92
N SER A 296 -11.80 15.74 14.28
CA SER A 296 -12.97 16.32 14.93
C SER A 296 -13.81 15.21 15.58
N HIS A 297 -14.58 15.55 16.61
CA HIS A 297 -15.46 14.62 17.30
C HIS A 297 -16.89 14.63 16.74
N PRO A 298 -17.52 13.46 16.55
CA PRO A 298 -16.96 12.11 16.66
C PRO A 298 -15.97 11.80 15.52
N PRO A 299 -14.85 11.09 15.80
CA PRO A 299 -13.85 10.84 14.78
C PRO A 299 -14.34 9.83 13.73
N VAL A 300 -14.14 10.15 12.45
CA VAL A 300 -14.50 9.29 11.32
C VAL A 300 -13.58 8.07 11.21
N SER A 301 -14.07 6.96 10.65
CA SER A 301 -13.26 5.77 10.40
C SER A 301 -12.10 6.06 9.44
N VAL A 302 -11.00 5.31 9.58
CA VAL A 302 -9.88 5.34 8.62
C VAL A 302 -10.35 5.10 7.17
N LEU A 303 -11.42 4.33 6.95
CA LEU A 303 -11.97 4.08 5.61
C LEU A 303 -12.49 5.36 4.94
N GLN A 304 -13.14 6.26 5.70
CA GLN A 304 -13.60 7.55 5.17
C GLN A 304 -12.42 8.45 4.80
N LEU A 305 -11.35 8.42 5.59
CA LEU A 305 -10.11 9.14 5.28
C LEU A 305 -9.45 8.59 4.01
N VAL A 306 -9.39 7.26 3.86
CA VAL A 306 -8.91 6.58 2.64
C VAL A 306 -9.72 7.02 1.42
N ALA A 307 -11.05 7.01 1.51
CA ALA A 307 -11.92 7.43 0.41
C ALA A 307 -11.74 8.91 0.03
N GLY A 308 -11.45 9.76 1.02
CA GLY A 308 -11.18 11.18 0.80
C GLY A 308 -9.82 11.49 0.20
N LEU A 309 -8.82 10.62 0.42
CA LEU A 309 -7.46 10.84 -0.05
C LEU A 309 -7.13 10.13 -1.37
N HIS A 310 -7.78 9.02 -1.68
CA HIS A 310 -7.44 8.22 -2.85
C HIS A 310 -8.18 8.71 -4.12
N PRO A 311 -7.46 8.81 -5.28
CA PRO A 311 -6.01 8.69 -5.43
C PRO A 311 -5.29 10.01 -5.15
N THR A 312 -4.10 9.93 -4.56
CA THR A 312 -3.23 11.10 -4.38
C THR A 312 -2.54 11.49 -5.70
N PRO A 313 -2.02 12.74 -5.84
CA PRO A 313 -1.20 13.12 -6.99
C PRO A 313 0.06 12.29 -7.18
N ALA A 314 0.52 11.59 -6.11
CA ALA A 314 1.67 10.69 -6.19
C ALA A 314 1.43 9.46 -7.09
N VAL A 315 0.16 9.07 -7.29
CA VAL A 315 -0.21 7.87 -8.07
C VAL A 315 -1.22 8.14 -9.19
N GLY A 316 -1.93 9.26 -9.15
CA GLY A 316 -2.90 9.70 -10.18
C GLY A 316 -2.36 10.84 -11.02
N GLY A 317 -2.28 12.02 -10.45
CA GLY A 317 -1.81 13.25 -11.07
C GLY A 317 -2.61 14.47 -10.63
N GLN A 318 -2.37 15.61 -11.29
CA GLN A 318 -2.95 16.90 -10.95
C GLN A 318 -3.25 17.72 -12.21
N PRO A 319 -4.44 18.31 -12.38
CA PRO A 319 -5.67 18.07 -11.58
C PRO A 319 -6.13 16.63 -11.70
N THR A 320 -6.77 16.10 -10.66
CA THR A 320 -7.05 14.67 -10.54
C THR A 320 -7.91 14.12 -11.69
N ASP A 321 -9.02 14.76 -12.02
CA ASP A 321 -9.96 14.26 -13.03
C ASP A 321 -9.36 14.24 -14.45
N GLU A 322 -8.59 15.27 -14.80
CA GLU A 322 -7.87 15.39 -16.07
C GLU A 322 -6.80 14.31 -16.18
N ALA A 323 -6.02 14.13 -15.09
CA ALA A 323 -4.96 13.14 -15.02
C ALA A 323 -5.51 11.72 -15.13
N LEU A 324 -6.59 11.38 -14.42
CA LEU A 324 -7.24 10.07 -14.50
C LEU A 324 -7.81 9.77 -15.88
N ARG A 325 -8.42 10.79 -16.56
CA ARG A 325 -8.90 10.61 -17.94
C ARG A 325 -7.76 10.31 -18.90
N LEU A 326 -6.64 11.04 -18.79
CA LEU A 326 -5.47 10.82 -19.64
C LEU A 326 -4.82 9.44 -19.33
N LEU A 327 -4.64 9.11 -18.06
CA LEU A 327 -4.09 7.84 -17.60
C LEU A 327 -4.86 6.65 -18.19
N ARG A 328 -6.20 6.64 -18.04
CA ARG A 328 -7.07 5.58 -18.59
C ARG A 328 -6.96 5.45 -20.11
N ALA A 329 -6.88 6.59 -20.81
CA ALA A 329 -6.74 6.60 -22.27
C ALA A 329 -5.39 6.03 -22.74
N ILE A 330 -4.31 6.27 -21.98
CA ILE A 330 -2.96 5.79 -22.30
C ILE A 330 -2.76 4.34 -21.88
N GLU A 331 -3.11 3.98 -20.64
CA GLU A 331 -2.89 2.64 -20.11
C GLU A 331 -3.85 1.61 -20.71
N GLY A 332 -5.12 1.99 -20.94
CA GLY A 332 -6.12 1.17 -21.60
C GLY A 332 -6.54 -0.08 -20.79
N ARG A 333 -6.27 -0.10 -19.48
CA ARG A 333 -6.54 -1.22 -18.57
C ARG A 333 -6.76 -0.79 -17.14
N ASP A 334 -7.31 -1.71 -16.35
CA ASP A 334 -7.45 -1.57 -14.92
C ASP A 334 -6.12 -1.88 -14.21
N ARG A 335 -5.75 -1.03 -13.27
CA ARG A 335 -4.60 -1.23 -12.40
C ARG A 335 -4.85 -2.28 -11.32
N GLY A 336 -6.11 -2.67 -11.07
CA GLY A 336 -6.48 -3.50 -9.94
C GLY A 336 -6.09 -2.84 -8.62
N PRO A 337 -5.48 -3.58 -7.67
CA PRO A 337 -5.02 -3.03 -6.39
C PRO A 337 -3.70 -2.25 -6.48
N TYR A 338 -3.00 -2.28 -7.63
CA TYR A 338 -1.77 -1.50 -7.80
C TYR A 338 -2.07 0.01 -7.70
N ALA A 339 -1.33 0.70 -6.85
CA ALA A 339 -1.52 2.11 -6.49
C ALA A 339 -2.84 2.40 -5.76
N GLY A 340 -3.68 1.39 -5.51
CA GLY A 340 -4.85 1.46 -4.64
C GLY A 340 -4.47 1.38 -3.17
N PRO A 341 -5.41 1.68 -2.25
CA PRO A 341 -5.19 1.56 -0.82
C PRO A 341 -5.13 0.09 -0.37
N VAL A 342 -4.10 -0.29 0.39
CA VAL A 342 -3.98 -1.63 1.00
C VAL A 342 -3.71 -1.51 2.49
N GLY A 343 -4.48 -2.26 3.30
CA GLY A 343 -4.31 -2.13 4.75
C GLY A 343 -5.38 -2.84 5.56
N TRP A 344 -5.67 -2.29 6.73
CA TRP A 344 -6.64 -2.83 7.67
C TRP A 344 -7.42 -1.74 8.40
N VAL A 345 -8.59 -2.11 8.91
CA VAL A 345 -9.47 -1.30 9.76
C VAL A 345 -10.02 -2.16 10.89
N ASP A 346 -10.15 -1.60 12.10
CA ASP A 346 -10.83 -2.26 13.23
C ASP A 346 -12.25 -1.72 13.47
N GLY A 347 -12.99 -2.39 14.36
CA GLY A 347 -14.34 -2.00 14.73
C GLY A 347 -14.47 -0.61 15.39
N ALA A 348 -13.39 -0.07 15.97
CA ALA A 348 -13.36 1.29 16.51
C ALA A 348 -13.00 2.35 15.44
N GLY A 349 -12.78 1.92 14.20
CA GLY A 349 -12.42 2.76 13.07
C GLY A 349 -10.95 3.17 13.01
N ASN A 350 -10.09 2.62 13.90
CA ASN A 350 -8.65 2.74 13.71
C ASN A 350 -8.19 1.91 12.52
N GLY A 351 -7.02 2.20 12.01
CA GLY A 351 -6.46 1.42 10.91
C GLY A 351 -5.25 2.07 10.28
N ARG A 352 -4.65 1.36 9.34
CA ARG A 352 -3.53 1.83 8.53
C ARG A 352 -3.68 1.34 7.11
N PHE A 353 -3.56 2.26 6.16
CA PHE A 353 -3.56 1.96 4.74
C PHE A 353 -2.31 2.54 4.09
N ALA A 354 -1.59 1.70 3.39
CA ALA A 354 -0.50 2.09 2.50
C ALA A 354 -1.02 2.30 1.08
N VAL A 355 -0.28 3.02 0.26
CA VAL A 355 -0.47 2.97 -1.19
C VAL A 355 0.11 1.66 -1.70
N GLY A 356 -0.64 0.88 -2.49
CA GLY A 356 -0.27 -0.44 -2.98
C GLY A 356 0.86 -0.40 -4.02
N LEU A 357 2.08 -0.20 -3.56
CA LEU A 357 3.28 -0.04 -4.39
C LEU A 357 4.28 -1.16 -4.11
N ARG A 358 5.24 -1.35 -5.04
CA ARG A 358 6.29 -2.37 -4.93
C ARG A 358 5.72 -3.77 -4.68
N GLY A 359 4.61 -4.07 -5.35
CA GLY A 359 3.84 -5.27 -5.16
C GLY A 359 3.61 -6.05 -6.45
N ALA A 360 3.04 -7.22 -6.28
CA ALA A 360 2.60 -8.13 -7.33
C ALA A 360 1.25 -8.74 -7.00
N GLU A 361 0.44 -8.98 -8.01
CA GLU A 361 -0.71 -9.87 -7.93
C GLU A 361 -0.25 -11.26 -8.34
N LEU A 362 -0.35 -12.23 -7.43
CA LEU A 362 0.07 -13.62 -7.62
C LEU A 362 -1.13 -14.48 -7.97
N ASP A 363 -1.01 -15.26 -9.04
CA ASP A 363 -1.99 -16.24 -9.47
C ASP A 363 -1.29 -17.54 -9.92
N GLY A 364 -1.10 -18.46 -8.98
CA GLY A 364 -0.45 -19.74 -9.24
C GLY A 364 0.97 -19.58 -9.79
N THR A 365 1.15 -19.81 -11.08
CA THR A 365 2.43 -19.72 -11.80
C THR A 365 2.63 -18.36 -12.49
N ALA A 366 1.76 -17.40 -12.24
CA ALA A 366 1.86 -16.06 -12.81
C ALA A 366 1.96 -14.98 -11.71
N ALA A 367 2.68 -13.92 -12.02
CA ALA A 367 2.69 -12.71 -11.21
C ALA A 367 2.56 -11.48 -12.12
N ARG A 368 1.58 -10.63 -11.83
CA ARG A 368 1.40 -9.33 -12.47
C ARG A 368 2.07 -8.26 -11.63
N VAL A 369 3.02 -7.54 -12.19
CA VAL A 369 3.74 -6.46 -11.50
C VAL A 369 3.60 -5.15 -12.27
N MET A 370 3.42 -4.05 -11.53
CA MET A 370 3.31 -2.73 -12.13
C MET A 370 4.29 -1.74 -11.49
N SER A 371 4.69 -0.75 -12.26
CA SER A 371 5.48 0.39 -11.77
C SER A 371 5.13 1.65 -12.53
N GLY A 372 4.90 2.75 -11.81
CA GLY A 372 4.58 4.06 -12.36
C GLY A 372 5.64 5.11 -12.05
N VAL A 373 5.61 6.17 -12.85
CA VAL A 373 6.40 7.39 -12.67
C VAL A 373 5.52 8.61 -12.87
N GLY A 374 5.83 9.69 -12.15
CA GLY A 374 5.20 10.98 -12.33
C GLY A 374 5.78 11.70 -13.55
N VAL A 375 4.93 11.95 -14.54
CA VAL A 375 5.29 12.70 -15.74
C VAL A 375 4.88 14.16 -15.55
N VAL A 376 5.83 15.06 -15.79
CA VAL A 376 5.68 16.52 -15.77
C VAL A 376 6.19 17.13 -17.08
N ALA A 377 6.10 18.47 -17.25
CA ALA A 377 6.47 19.15 -18.47
C ALA A 377 7.88 18.82 -18.99
N ASP A 378 8.85 18.70 -18.09
CA ASP A 378 10.28 18.47 -18.42
C ASP A 378 10.71 17.01 -18.27
N SER A 379 9.78 16.05 -18.17
CA SER A 379 10.09 14.63 -18.11
C SER A 379 10.79 14.14 -19.38
N ASP A 380 11.90 13.41 -19.19
CA ASP A 380 12.62 12.69 -20.24
C ASP A 380 12.15 11.24 -20.31
N PRO A 381 11.58 10.77 -21.42
CA PRO A 381 11.05 9.41 -21.55
C PRO A 381 12.08 8.30 -21.23
N ALA A 382 13.36 8.51 -21.56
CA ALA A 382 14.39 7.51 -21.28
C ALA A 382 14.73 7.45 -19.77
N ALA A 383 14.77 8.60 -19.08
CA ALA A 383 14.96 8.67 -17.65
C ALA A 383 13.78 8.05 -16.90
N GLU A 384 12.54 8.36 -17.31
CA GLU A 384 11.33 7.80 -16.70
C GLU A 384 11.25 6.28 -16.89
N LEU A 385 11.63 5.76 -18.05
CA LEU A 385 11.74 4.31 -18.28
C LEU A 385 12.80 3.66 -17.36
N ALA A 386 13.94 4.31 -17.17
CA ALA A 386 14.97 3.83 -16.26
C ALA A 386 14.49 3.81 -14.80
N GLU A 387 13.71 4.81 -14.39
CA GLU A 387 13.11 4.88 -13.06
C GLU A 387 12.11 3.73 -12.83
N THR A 388 11.22 3.42 -13.80
CA THR A 388 10.31 2.27 -13.66
C THR A 388 11.09 0.97 -13.48
N ARG A 389 12.19 0.78 -14.22
CA ARG A 389 13.06 -0.41 -14.08
C ARG A 389 13.69 -0.49 -12.70
N ALA A 390 14.14 0.64 -12.14
CA ALA A 390 14.68 0.69 -10.78
C ALA A 390 13.63 0.32 -9.75
N LYS A 391 12.41 0.85 -9.87
CA LYS A 391 11.28 0.55 -8.98
C LYS A 391 10.85 -0.92 -9.04
N LEU A 392 10.84 -1.53 -10.22
CA LEU A 392 10.50 -2.94 -10.42
C LEU A 392 11.50 -3.90 -9.76
N ARG A 393 12.78 -3.54 -9.65
CA ARG A 393 13.81 -4.41 -9.04
C ARG A 393 13.43 -4.90 -7.65
N ALA A 394 12.70 -4.09 -6.88
CA ALA A 394 12.27 -4.45 -5.54
C ALA A 394 11.44 -5.73 -5.53
N ILE A 395 10.35 -5.73 -6.27
CA ILE A 395 9.44 -6.88 -6.31
C ILE A 395 9.99 -8.03 -7.16
N LEU A 396 10.68 -7.71 -8.27
CA LEU A 396 11.32 -8.74 -9.10
C LEU A 396 12.36 -9.53 -8.30
N GLY A 397 13.18 -8.88 -7.47
CA GLY A 397 14.14 -9.57 -6.59
C GLY A 397 13.47 -10.53 -5.62
N ALA A 398 12.28 -10.21 -5.11
CA ALA A 398 11.55 -11.10 -4.23
C ALA A 398 10.90 -12.30 -4.97
N LEU A 399 10.50 -12.10 -6.24
CA LEU A 399 9.83 -13.12 -7.05
C LEU A 399 10.82 -14.09 -7.71
N VAL A 400 11.97 -13.60 -8.20
CA VAL A 400 12.87 -14.37 -9.09
C VAL A 400 14.28 -14.56 -8.55
N SER A 401 14.57 -14.14 -7.30
CA SER A 401 15.89 -14.40 -6.70
C SER A 401 16.06 -15.89 -6.38
N PRO A 402 17.23 -16.47 -6.69
CA PRO A 402 17.56 -17.84 -6.28
C PRO A 402 17.78 -17.96 -4.77
#